data_695d2bc10d56592d21e38893c176a7b2
#
_entry.id   695d2bc10d56592d21e38893c176a7b2
#
_cell.length_a   1.000
_cell.length_b   1.000
_cell.length_c   1.000
_cell.angle_alpha   90.00
_cell.angle_beta   90.00
_cell.angle_gamma   90.00
#
_symmetry.space_group_name_H-M   'P 1'
#
loop_
_entity.id
_entity.type
_entity.pdbx_description
1 polymer ?
#
loop_
_entity_poly.entity_id
_entity_poly.type
_entity_poly.pdbx_seq_one_letter_code
_entity_poly.pdbx_strand_id
1 'polypeptide(L)'
;MSDTTLNATESGMLADIRLHDIVVGVDGSDESFAALRWALNEASLTGQQVNAVFAWSHSWDMGSEPEDEEQWAEVRHEIAQRLRDWVSKASQGMTINEDHVKLTSVKATGTSALLEIGKDAQQIVVGRRSLGRVARWFLGSLSESLAEAAQVPVTIVRILDDEESSVQDAIANALTPSENTVTYDLPGSPLPKNQRPIVGGGDGSETSRHALRFAIDLAALHHAPLQVMFCWQLKDLGVIEGYENAIAPIAVGQERAERILDELLDSVEIPTAGIPDDFQIESHAFHISAAKGLIAASRYARHLVVGSRGLSGLDAHFLGSVSKQIVNFADCTVTVVH
;
A
#
# COMPACT_ATOMS: atom_id res chain seq x y z
N MET A 1 -43.88 8.84 21.24
CA MET A 1 -42.63 9.11 21.98
C MET A 1 -41.84 7.80 22.04
N SER A 2 -41.02 7.53 21.09
CA SER A 2 -40.01 6.44 21.08
C SER A 2 -39.35 6.46 19.72
N ASP A 3 -38.45 7.37 19.52
CA ASP A 3 -37.55 7.36 18.35
C ASP A 3 -36.41 8.36 18.65
N THR A 4 -35.35 7.91 19.26
CA THR A 4 -34.09 8.74 19.31
C THR A 4 -32.92 8.02 19.99
N THR A 5 -32.84 6.68 20.03
CA THR A 5 -31.75 6.00 20.74
C THR A 5 -30.95 5.01 19.90
N LEU A 6 -31.18 4.88 18.60
CA LEU A 6 -30.41 3.93 17.73
C LEU A 6 -29.29 4.57 16.93
N ASN A 7 -29.23 5.90 16.80
CA ASN A 7 -28.23 6.56 15.96
C ASN A 7 -26.87 6.90 16.64
N ALA A 8 -26.76 6.69 17.95
CA ALA A 8 -25.54 7.08 18.69
C ALA A 8 -24.47 5.97 18.73
N THR A 9 -24.84 4.70 18.56
CA THR A 9 -23.93 3.56 18.69
C THR A 9 -23.21 3.24 17.38
N GLU A 10 -23.86 3.41 16.23
CA GLU A 10 -23.23 3.18 14.92
C GLU A 10 -22.26 4.31 14.53
N SER A 11 -22.60 5.55 14.87
CA SER A 11 -21.70 6.70 14.66
C SER A 11 -20.45 6.61 15.54
N GLY A 12 -20.52 5.98 16.72
CA GLY A 12 -19.39 5.78 17.62
C GLY A 12 -18.38 4.75 17.11
N MET A 13 -18.84 3.67 16.44
CA MET A 13 -17.93 2.63 15.92
C MET A 13 -17.14 3.08 14.68
N LEU A 14 -17.75 3.88 13.80
CA LEU A 14 -17.05 4.46 12.65
C LEU A 14 -16.10 5.60 13.06
N ALA A 15 -16.40 6.30 14.16
CA ALA A 15 -15.52 7.32 14.75
C ALA A 15 -14.27 6.69 15.39
N ASP A 16 -14.38 5.51 15.97
CA ASP A 16 -13.27 4.82 16.67
C ASP A 16 -12.20 4.28 15.69
N ILE A 17 -12.60 3.86 14.48
CA ILE A 17 -11.67 3.37 13.43
C ILE A 17 -10.85 4.53 12.82
N ARG A 18 -11.30 5.78 12.96
CA ARG A 18 -10.65 6.98 12.37
C ARG A 18 -9.77 7.77 13.34
N LEU A 19 -9.55 7.28 14.54
CA LEU A 19 -8.81 8.01 15.58
C LEU A 19 -7.28 7.81 15.52
N HIS A 20 -6.79 6.85 14.74
CA HIS A 20 -5.36 6.59 14.65
C HIS A 20 -4.69 7.47 13.59
N ASP A 21 -3.51 7.97 13.90
CA ASP A 21 -2.73 8.82 13.01
C ASP A 21 -2.23 8.06 11.77
N ILE A 22 -2.06 8.76 10.66
CA ILE A 22 -1.26 8.29 9.54
C ILE A 22 0.19 8.72 9.80
N VAL A 23 1.09 7.76 9.99
CA VAL A 23 2.50 8.02 10.26
C VAL A 23 3.29 8.02 8.95
N VAL A 24 4.01 9.11 8.67
CA VAL A 24 4.75 9.28 7.41
C VAL A 24 6.24 9.49 7.67
N GLY A 25 7.08 8.65 7.07
CA GLY A 25 8.52 8.85 7.06
C GLY A 25 8.94 9.96 6.09
N VAL A 26 9.66 10.97 6.58
CA VAL A 26 10.14 12.12 5.78
C VAL A 26 11.65 12.26 5.95
N ASP A 27 12.38 12.33 4.82
CA ASP A 27 13.84 12.51 4.81
C ASP A 27 14.31 13.64 3.89
N GLY A 28 13.37 14.40 3.32
CA GLY A 28 13.63 15.51 2.41
C GLY A 28 13.80 15.11 0.94
N SER A 29 13.70 13.83 0.61
CA SER A 29 13.69 13.35 -0.78
C SER A 29 12.34 13.63 -1.45
N ASP A 30 12.32 13.68 -2.78
CA ASP A 30 11.09 13.87 -3.55
C ASP A 30 10.11 12.70 -3.33
N GLU A 31 10.62 11.49 -3.12
CA GLU A 31 9.82 10.32 -2.79
C GLU A 31 9.14 10.46 -1.41
N SER A 32 9.85 11.01 -0.42
CA SER A 32 9.25 11.28 0.88
C SER A 32 8.22 12.40 0.83
N PHE A 33 8.40 13.40 -0.05
CA PHE A 33 7.38 14.43 -0.29
C PHE A 33 6.15 13.85 -0.99
N ALA A 34 6.32 12.92 -1.93
CA ALA A 34 5.19 12.21 -2.54
C ALA A 34 4.41 11.39 -1.50
N ALA A 35 5.11 10.70 -0.60
CA ALA A 35 4.51 9.98 0.52
C ALA A 35 3.73 10.89 1.46
N LEU A 36 4.33 12.01 1.85
CA LEU A 36 3.69 13.00 2.70
C LEU A 36 2.45 13.61 2.01
N ARG A 37 2.57 13.97 0.74
CA ARG A 37 1.44 14.48 -0.06
C ARG A 37 0.30 13.47 -0.15
N TRP A 38 0.63 12.19 -0.37
CA TRP A 38 -0.35 11.10 -0.38
C TRP A 38 -1.08 11.02 0.97
N ALA A 39 -0.34 10.99 2.09
CA ALA A 39 -0.93 10.91 3.42
C ALA A 39 -1.78 12.13 3.80
N LEU A 40 -1.37 13.34 3.42
CA LEU A 40 -2.15 14.55 3.61
C LEU A 40 -3.47 14.52 2.81
N ASN A 41 -3.44 13.94 1.60
CA ASN A 41 -4.66 13.75 0.81
C ASN A 41 -5.61 12.74 1.48
N GLU A 42 -5.11 11.60 1.96
CA GLU A 42 -5.92 10.64 2.73
C GLU A 42 -6.52 11.29 3.97
N ALA A 43 -5.70 12.00 4.74
CA ALA A 43 -6.15 12.70 5.94
C ALA A 43 -7.22 13.76 5.66
N SER A 44 -7.14 14.44 4.52
CA SER A 44 -8.16 15.43 4.11
C SER A 44 -9.52 14.79 3.84
N LEU A 45 -9.55 13.53 3.40
CA LEU A 45 -10.77 12.76 3.14
C LEU A 45 -11.33 12.10 4.40
N THR A 46 -10.44 11.67 5.30
CA THR A 46 -10.82 10.88 6.49
C THR A 46 -10.96 11.72 7.77
N GLY A 47 -10.37 12.91 7.81
CA GLY A 47 -10.26 13.74 9.01
C GLY A 47 -9.22 13.25 10.02
N GLN A 48 -8.35 12.30 9.64
CA GLN A 48 -7.26 11.79 10.48
C GLN A 48 -6.14 12.82 10.64
N GLN A 49 -5.28 12.60 11.64
CA GLN A 49 -4.04 13.35 11.78
C GLN A 49 -2.92 12.69 10.98
N VAL A 50 -2.02 13.51 10.46
CA VAL A 50 -0.77 13.06 9.85
C VAL A 50 0.38 13.34 10.78
N ASN A 51 1.14 12.33 11.16
CA ASN A 51 2.37 12.49 11.91
C ASN A 51 3.57 12.36 10.96
N ALA A 52 4.16 13.49 10.58
CA ALA A 52 5.37 13.54 9.78
C ALA A 52 6.59 13.27 10.65
N VAL A 53 7.25 12.14 10.43
CA VAL A 53 8.36 11.63 11.24
C VAL A 53 9.67 11.76 10.48
N PHE A 54 10.59 12.53 11.05
CA PHE A 54 11.99 12.60 10.63
C PHE A 54 12.87 11.83 11.63
N ALA A 55 13.37 10.69 11.19
CA ALA A 55 14.38 9.93 11.92
C ALA A 55 15.78 10.38 11.45
N TRP A 56 16.62 10.75 12.38
CA TRP A 56 17.96 11.23 12.08
C TRP A 56 19.00 10.57 12.99
N SER A 57 20.19 10.39 12.46
CA SER A 57 21.36 9.98 13.22
C SER A 57 22.42 11.06 13.07
N HIS A 58 23.17 11.31 14.15
CA HIS A 58 24.30 12.20 14.03
C HIS A 58 25.33 11.57 13.07
N SER A 59 25.67 12.27 12.01
CA SER A 59 26.69 11.86 11.04
C SER A 59 27.80 12.91 11.03
N TRP A 60 28.99 12.50 10.65
CA TRP A 60 30.19 13.35 10.64
C TRP A 60 30.05 14.62 9.78
N ASP A 61 29.15 14.64 8.81
CA ASP A 61 28.83 15.80 7.98
C ASP A 61 27.93 16.85 8.67
N MET A 62 27.38 16.53 9.84
CA MET A 62 26.64 17.47 10.71
C MET A 62 27.58 18.23 11.69
N GLY A 63 28.88 18.06 11.57
CA GLY A 63 29.86 18.67 12.48
C GLY A 63 30.15 17.84 13.74
N SER A 64 30.74 18.47 14.76
CA SER A 64 30.98 17.82 16.04
C SER A 64 29.66 17.55 16.77
N GLU A 65 29.57 16.45 17.51
CA GLU A 65 28.41 16.19 18.37
C GLU A 65 28.23 17.35 19.37
N PRO A 66 26.99 17.87 19.53
CA PRO A 66 26.72 18.93 20.50
C PRO A 66 27.19 18.55 21.90
N GLU A 67 27.88 19.46 22.57
CA GLU A 67 28.51 19.19 23.87
C GLU A 67 27.60 19.54 25.05
N ASP A 68 26.61 20.43 24.83
CA ASP A 68 25.70 20.92 25.86
C ASP A 68 24.23 20.97 25.37
N GLU A 69 23.33 21.24 26.32
CA GLU A 69 21.89 21.31 26.06
C GLU A 69 21.48 22.50 25.19
N GLU A 70 22.25 23.60 25.19
CA GLU A 70 21.96 24.75 24.34
C GLU A 70 22.20 24.43 22.87
N GLN A 71 23.33 23.81 22.55
CA GLN A 71 23.64 23.32 21.19
C GLN A 71 22.63 22.25 20.73
N TRP A 72 22.22 21.35 21.64
CA TRP A 72 21.15 20.38 21.33
C TRP A 72 19.81 21.07 21.07
N ALA A 73 19.50 22.15 21.73
CA ALA A 73 18.29 22.94 21.49
C ALA A 73 18.31 23.61 20.11
N GLU A 74 19.46 24.09 19.65
CA GLU A 74 19.65 24.66 18.32
C GLU A 74 19.42 23.59 17.26
N VAL A 75 20.03 22.42 17.38
CA VAL A 75 19.84 21.29 16.44
C VAL A 75 18.37 20.89 16.35
N ARG A 76 17.67 20.76 17.48
CA ARG A 76 16.23 20.48 17.51
C ARG A 76 15.41 21.55 16.82
N HIS A 77 15.78 22.83 17.01
CA HIS A 77 15.10 23.96 16.37
C HIS A 77 15.27 23.94 14.85
N GLU A 78 16.48 23.72 14.36
CA GLU A 78 16.76 23.58 12.92
C GLU A 78 15.98 22.40 12.28
N ILE A 79 15.96 21.25 12.95
CA ILE A 79 15.21 20.09 12.49
C ILE A 79 13.71 20.40 12.42
N ALA A 80 13.18 21.09 13.45
CA ALA A 80 11.77 21.46 13.47
C ALA A 80 11.40 22.45 12.36
N GLN A 81 12.29 23.42 12.05
CA GLN A 81 12.10 24.32 10.92
C GLN A 81 12.11 23.56 9.59
N ARG A 82 13.11 22.70 9.39
CA ARG A 82 13.23 21.87 8.19
C ARG A 82 11.97 21.01 7.95
N LEU A 83 11.43 20.40 9.01
CA LEU A 83 10.19 19.63 8.91
C LEU A 83 8.99 20.51 8.51
N ARG A 84 8.87 21.72 9.04
CA ARG A 84 7.82 22.67 8.63
C ARG A 84 7.95 23.04 7.16
N ASP A 85 9.17 23.32 6.70
CA ASP A 85 9.42 23.65 5.30
C ASP A 85 9.07 22.46 4.36
N TRP A 86 9.38 21.24 4.77
CA TRP A 86 9.03 20.04 4.02
C TRP A 86 7.52 19.81 3.95
N VAL A 87 6.79 19.98 5.05
CA VAL A 87 5.33 19.90 5.06
C VAL A 87 4.74 21.00 4.17
N SER A 88 5.23 22.24 4.29
CA SER A 88 4.79 23.35 3.43
C SER A 88 5.04 23.06 1.95
N LYS A 89 6.21 22.51 1.60
CA LYS A 89 6.51 22.12 0.22
C LYS A 89 5.59 21.00 -0.28
N ALA A 90 5.37 19.96 0.53
CA ALA A 90 4.54 18.81 0.15
C ALA A 90 3.06 19.19 0.02
N SER A 91 2.58 20.14 0.81
CA SER A 91 1.18 20.58 0.82
C SER A 91 0.85 21.68 -0.20
N GLN A 92 1.80 22.11 -1.02
CA GLN A 92 1.55 23.14 -2.03
C GLN A 92 0.37 22.78 -2.95
N GLY A 93 -0.61 23.69 -3.03
CA GLY A 93 -1.84 23.50 -3.81
C GLY A 93 -2.88 22.61 -3.14
N MET A 94 -2.69 22.22 -1.88
CA MET A 94 -3.68 21.52 -1.05
C MET A 94 -4.24 22.45 0.01
N THR A 95 -5.52 22.25 0.37
CA THR A 95 -6.10 22.85 1.58
C THR A 95 -5.92 21.86 2.71
N ILE A 96 -4.94 22.12 3.58
CA ILE A 96 -4.70 21.29 4.77
C ILE A 96 -5.10 22.04 6.03
N ASN A 97 -5.57 21.32 7.03
CA ASN A 97 -5.72 21.85 8.37
C ASN A 97 -4.40 21.61 9.14
N GLU A 98 -3.66 22.67 9.45
CA GLU A 98 -2.37 22.57 10.15
C GLU A 98 -2.50 21.91 11.53
N ASP A 99 -3.64 22.02 12.19
CA ASP A 99 -3.92 21.37 13.48
C ASP A 99 -3.96 19.83 13.37
N HIS A 100 -4.13 19.30 12.15
CA HIS A 100 -4.11 17.87 11.85
C HIS A 100 -2.73 17.37 11.42
N VAL A 101 -1.69 18.20 11.48
CA VAL A 101 -0.32 17.80 11.12
C VAL A 101 0.60 17.89 12.33
N LYS A 102 1.05 16.73 12.79
CA LYS A 102 2.04 16.59 13.85
C LYS A 102 3.43 16.43 13.23
N LEU A 103 4.42 17.10 13.82
CA LEU A 103 5.81 16.98 13.42
C LEU A 103 6.60 16.26 14.52
N THR A 104 7.22 15.16 14.16
CA THR A 104 8.02 14.35 15.09
C THR A 104 9.43 14.20 14.56
N SER A 105 10.42 14.57 15.36
CA SER A 105 11.82 14.25 15.07
C SER A 105 12.38 13.32 16.14
N VAL A 106 13.16 12.32 15.73
CA VAL A 106 13.73 11.34 16.65
C VAL A 106 15.14 10.95 16.24
N LYS A 107 16.06 10.89 17.22
CA LYS A 107 17.42 10.39 17.00
C LYS A 107 17.39 8.86 17.00
N ALA A 108 17.15 8.27 15.84
CA ALA A 108 17.07 6.82 15.64
C ALA A 108 17.25 6.47 14.15
N THR A 109 17.34 5.19 13.82
CA THR A 109 17.25 4.74 12.41
C THR A 109 15.82 4.91 11.91
N GLY A 110 15.64 5.15 10.60
CA GLY A 110 14.32 5.33 10.00
C GLY A 110 13.38 4.16 10.28
N THR A 111 13.87 2.92 10.16
CA THR A 111 13.06 1.71 10.42
C THR A 111 12.62 1.65 11.88
N SER A 112 13.55 1.78 12.84
CA SER A 112 13.23 1.69 14.27
C SER A 112 12.25 2.78 14.70
N ALA A 113 12.46 4.02 14.21
CA ALA A 113 11.59 5.15 14.52
C ALA A 113 10.15 4.92 14.02
N LEU A 114 10.01 4.52 12.76
CA LEU A 114 8.70 4.34 12.15
C LEU A 114 7.95 3.14 12.73
N LEU A 115 8.64 2.05 13.08
CA LEU A 115 8.02 0.91 13.75
C LEU A 115 7.53 1.25 15.16
N GLU A 116 8.33 2.01 15.93
CA GLU A 116 7.94 2.37 17.30
C GLU A 116 6.82 3.42 17.32
N ILE A 117 6.94 4.48 16.49
CA ILE A 117 5.95 5.56 16.45
C ILE A 117 4.66 5.10 15.75
N GLY A 118 4.79 4.22 14.76
CA GLY A 118 3.68 3.73 13.95
C GLY A 118 2.98 2.49 14.47
N LYS A 119 3.39 1.91 15.60
CA LYS A 119 2.83 0.65 16.11
C LYS A 119 1.31 0.68 16.35
N ASP A 120 0.79 1.84 16.74
CA ASP A 120 -0.64 2.09 16.99
C ASP A 120 -1.25 3.01 15.92
N ALA A 121 -0.56 3.22 14.78
CA ALA A 121 -1.05 4.04 13.69
C ALA A 121 -2.12 3.31 12.86
N GLN A 122 -2.91 4.06 12.11
CA GLN A 122 -3.79 3.49 11.09
C GLN A 122 -2.97 2.83 9.98
N GLN A 123 -1.87 3.46 9.61
CA GLN A 123 -0.90 2.96 8.66
C GLN A 123 0.42 3.74 8.74
N ILE A 124 1.49 3.11 8.27
CA ILE A 124 2.79 3.75 8.04
C ILE A 124 2.93 4.01 6.54
N VAL A 125 3.30 5.23 6.17
CA VAL A 125 3.47 5.65 4.78
C VAL A 125 4.92 6.04 4.53
N VAL A 126 5.51 5.53 3.46
CA VAL A 126 6.88 5.85 3.04
C VAL A 126 6.97 6.01 1.54
N GLY A 127 7.92 6.83 1.08
CA GLY A 127 8.25 6.93 -0.33
C GLY A 127 9.13 5.78 -0.78
N ARG A 128 8.94 5.33 -2.00
CA ARG A 128 9.83 4.36 -2.64
C ARG A 128 10.99 5.11 -3.28
N ARG A 129 12.22 4.90 -2.81
CA ARG A 129 13.41 5.47 -3.46
C ARG A 129 13.52 5.00 -4.90
N SER A 130 13.56 5.94 -5.84
CA SER A 130 13.95 5.69 -7.21
C SER A 130 15.48 5.76 -7.30
N LEU A 131 16.11 4.63 -7.19
CA LEU A 131 17.53 4.51 -7.57
C LEU A 131 17.56 4.46 -9.09
N GLY A 132 18.00 5.52 -9.79
CA GLY A 132 18.03 5.72 -11.23
C GLY A 132 18.07 4.47 -12.13
N ARG A 133 17.97 4.61 -13.43
CA ARG A 133 17.72 3.56 -14.44
C ARG A 133 18.47 2.22 -14.27
N VAL A 134 19.63 2.20 -13.62
CA VAL A 134 20.48 0.99 -13.47
C VAL A 134 20.24 0.26 -12.14
N ALA A 135 19.72 0.93 -11.11
CA ALA A 135 19.62 0.39 -9.75
C ALA A 135 18.16 0.09 -9.32
N ARG A 136 17.23 -0.04 -10.25
CA ARG A 136 15.81 -0.37 -9.99
C ARG A 136 15.58 -1.70 -9.27
N TRP A 137 16.61 -2.53 -9.20
CA TRP A 137 16.56 -3.87 -8.59
C TRP A 137 16.71 -3.84 -7.06
N PHE A 138 17.01 -2.68 -6.49
CA PHE A 138 17.19 -2.54 -5.06
C PHE A 138 16.10 -1.64 -4.46
N LEU A 139 15.15 -2.24 -3.77
CA LEU A 139 14.28 -1.54 -2.86
C LEU A 139 15.14 -0.85 -1.79
N GLY A 140 14.79 0.38 -1.40
CA GLY A 140 15.40 0.96 -0.20
C GLY A 140 15.17 0.03 0.98
N SER A 141 16.21 -0.30 1.73
CA SER A 141 16.15 -1.20 2.89
C SER A 141 15.03 -0.84 3.89
N LEU A 142 14.64 0.43 3.94
CA LEU A 142 13.59 0.95 4.81
C LEU A 142 12.20 0.36 4.46
N SER A 143 11.77 0.48 3.19
CA SER A 143 10.41 0.05 2.78
C SER A 143 10.23 -1.47 2.92
N GLU A 144 11.26 -2.25 2.57
CA GLU A 144 11.24 -3.70 2.75
C GLU A 144 11.20 -4.08 4.23
N SER A 145 12.05 -3.48 5.05
CA SER A 145 12.09 -3.75 6.50
C SER A 145 10.78 -3.36 7.19
N LEU A 146 10.14 -2.26 6.77
CA LEU A 146 8.83 -1.87 7.30
C LEU A 146 7.75 -2.85 6.88
N ALA A 147 7.68 -3.21 5.59
CA ALA A 147 6.71 -4.18 5.09
C ALA A 147 6.89 -5.58 5.71
N GLU A 148 8.07 -5.91 6.23
CA GLU A 148 8.35 -7.17 6.92
C GLU A 148 8.00 -7.12 8.41
N ALA A 149 8.31 -6.00 9.10
CA ALA A 149 8.31 -5.92 10.55
C ALA A 149 7.12 -5.14 11.16
N ALA A 150 6.38 -4.37 10.37
CA ALA A 150 5.22 -3.62 10.87
C ALA A 150 4.07 -4.55 11.27
N GLN A 151 3.26 -4.10 12.20
CA GLN A 151 2.02 -4.77 12.62
C GLN A 151 0.77 -4.04 12.10
N VAL A 152 0.97 -2.90 11.46
CA VAL A 152 -0.06 -2.07 10.83
C VAL A 152 0.19 -2.01 9.32
N PRO A 153 -0.80 -1.66 8.50
CA PRO A 153 -0.62 -1.51 7.07
C PRO A 153 0.56 -0.59 6.71
N VAL A 154 1.37 -0.98 5.74
CA VAL A 154 2.48 -0.18 5.23
C VAL A 154 2.20 0.21 3.79
N THR A 155 2.05 1.52 3.55
CA THR A 155 1.85 2.07 2.22
C THR A 155 3.15 2.64 1.66
N ILE A 156 3.55 2.11 0.52
CA ILE A 156 4.77 2.49 -0.19
C ILE A 156 4.37 3.27 -1.43
N VAL A 157 4.54 4.59 -1.35
CA VAL A 157 4.13 5.53 -2.40
C VAL A 157 5.19 5.59 -3.48
N ARG A 158 4.77 5.48 -4.74
CA ARG A 158 5.63 5.62 -5.90
C ARG A 158 5.30 6.91 -6.65
N ILE A 159 6.35 7.63 -7.05
CA ILE A 159 6.24 8.70 -8.04
C ILE A 159 6.09 8.02 -9.40
N LEU A 160 4.96 8.24 -10.07
CA LEU A 160 4.75 7.77 -11.43
C LEU A 160 5.25 8.85 -12.38
N ASP A 161 6.31 8.54 -13.12
CA ASP A 161 6.76 9.33 -14.25
C ASP A 161 6.07 8.80 -15.53
N ASP A 162 5.18 9.60 -16.11
CA ASP A 162 4.36 9.18 -17.27
C ASP A 162 5.22 8.88 -18.52
N GLU A 163 6.44 9.45 -18.61
CA GLU A 163 7.38 9.17 -19.72
C GLU A 163 8.18 7.86 -19.53
N GLU A 164 8.39 7.41 -18.28
CA GLU A 164 9.16 6.19 -18.02
C GLU A 164 8.36 4.91 -18.25
N SER A 165 7.04 4.94 -18.12
CA SER A 165 6.19 3.74 -18.27
C SER A 165 6.24 3.19 -19.71
N SER A 166 6.24 4.05 -20.72
CA SER A 166 6.22 3.64 -22.13
C SER A 166 7.52 2.95 -22.59
N VAL A 167 8.68 3.39 -22.09
CA VAL A 167 9.99 2.79 -22.43
C VAL A 167 10.18 1.46 -21.70
N GLN A 168 9.67 1.34 -20.48
CA GLN A 168 9.73 0.09 -19.70
C GLN A 168 8.83 -0.98 -20.28
N ASP A 169 7.63 -0.61 -20.73
CA ASP A 169 6.70 -1.51 -21.38
C ASP A 169 7.30 -2.07 -22.68
N ALA A 170 8.00 -1.24 -23.45
CA ALA A 170 8.70 -1.67 -24.66
C ALA A 170 9.85 -2.64 -24.34
N ILE A 171 10.62 -2.40 -23.28
CA ILE A 171 11.72 -3.30 -22.85
C ILE A 171 11.17 -4.60 -22.26
N ALA A 172 10.14 -4.53 -21.42
CA ALA A 172 9.52 -5.72 -20.82
C ALA A 172 8.90 -6.62 -21.90
N ASN A 173 8.21 -6.03 -22.89
CA ASN A 173 7.65 -6.75 -24.03
C ASN A 173 8.73 -7.35 -24.94
N ALA A 174 9.87 -6.67 -25.10
CA ALA A 174 10.99 -7.18 -25.90
C ALA A 174 11.75 -8.36 -25.23
N LEU A 175 11.71 -8.45 -23.90
CA LEU A 175 12.40 -9.49 -23.12
C LEU A 175 11.48 -10.67 -22.76
N THR A 176 10.18 -10.58 -23.00
CA THR A 176 9.22 -11.66 -22.70
C THR A 176 9.03 -12.53 -23.94
N PRO A 177 9.27 -13.85 -23.86
CA PRO A 177 8.98 -14.75 -24.98
C PRO A 177 7.52 -14.65 -25.41
N SER A 178 7.30 -14.55 -26.72
CA SER A 178 5.98 -14.32 -27.35
C SER A 178 4.89 -15.35 -26.98
N GLU A 179 5.28 -16.52 -26.53
CA GLU A 179 4.35 -17.61 -26.17
C GLU A 179 3.68 -17.44 -24.79
N ASN A 180 4.18 -16.50 -23.96
CA ASN A 180 3.65 -16.23 -22.62
C ASN A 180 3.24 -14.77 -22.42
N THR A 181 3.16 -13.99 -23.49
CA THR A 181 2.77 -12.58 -23.41
C THR A 181 1.25 -12.51 -23.39
N VAL A 182 0.68 -12.26 -22.22
CA VAL A 182 -0.70 -11.79 -22.12
C VAL A 182 -0.68 -10.31 -22.41
N THR A 183 -1.02 -9.92 -23.62
CA THR A 183 -1.20 -8.51 -23.99
C THR A 183 -2.59 -8.12 -23.52
N TYR A 184 -2.66 -7.33 -22.45
CA TYR A 184 -3.87 -6.61 -22.11
C TYR A 184 -3.90 -5.37 -23.01
N ASP A 185 -4.71 -5.41 -24.07
CA ASP A 185 -5.05 -4.21 -24.82
C ASP A 185 -5.88 -3.30 -23.92
N LEU A 186 -5.20 -2.35 -23.28
CA LEU A 186 -5.91 -1.21 -22.70
C LEU A 186 -6.59 -0.47 -23.86
N PRO A 187 -7.91 -0.29 -23.85
CA PRO A 187 -8.58 0.51 -24.85
C PRO A 187 -7.98 1.91 -24.83
N GLY A 188 -7.37 2.28 -25.92
CA GLY A 188 -6.62 3.49 -26.28
C GLY A 188 -6.63 4.64 -25.30
N SER A 189 -5.46 5.05 -24.88
CA SER A 189 -5.07 6.05 -23.89
C SER A 189 -5.15 5.54 -22.42
N PRO A 190 -4.10 5.72 -21.63
CA PRO A 190 -4.14 5.36 -20.23
C PRO A 190 -5.28 6.13 -19.55
N LEU A 191 -6.12 5.40 -18.81
CA LEU A 191 -7.18 6.02 -18.01
C LEU A 191 -6.58 7.14 -17.14
N PRO A 192 -7.24 8.29 -17.02
CA PRO A 192 -6.85 9.32 -16.05
C PRO A 192 -6.62 8.70 -14.69
N LYS A 193 -5.63 9.19 -13.92
CA LYS A 193 -5.23 8.61 -12.63
C LYS A 193 -6.42 8.41 -11.67
N ASN A 194 -7.41 9.31 -11.69
CA ASN A 194 -8.62 9.24 -10.88
C ASN A 194 -9.63 8.17 -11.33
N GLN A 195 -9.49 7.60 -12.52
CA GLN A 195 -10.36 6.54 -13.05
C GLN A 195 -9.68 5.15 -13.01
N ARG A 196 -8.41 5.09 -12.61
CA ARG A 196 -7.70 3.82 -12.49
C ARG A 196 -8.23 3.04 -11.28
N PRO A 197 -8.41 1.70 -11.39
CA PRO A 197 -8.94 0.91 -10.29
C PRO A 197 -7.93 0.80 -9.14
N ILE A 198 -8.47 0.52 -7.96
CA ILE A 198 -7.71 -0.07 -6.88
C ILE A 198 -7.73 -1.58 -7.12
N VAL A 199 -6.58 -2.24 -7.03
CA VAL A 199 -6.48 -3.69 -7.21
C VAL A 199 -6.19 -4.35 -5.88
N GLY A 200 -7.03 -5.27 -5.47
CA GLY A 200 -6.83 -6.13 -4.30
C GLY A 200 -6.32 -7.51 -4.72
N GLY A 201 -5.16 -7.94 -4.24
CA GLY A 201 -4.69 -9.31 -4.41
C GLY A 201 -5.22 -10.22 -3.30
N GLY A 202 -5.88 -11.31 -3.65
CA GLY A 202 -6.43 -12.28 -2.70
C GLY A 202 -6.05 -13.71 -3.02
N ASP A 203 -5.85 -14.54 -1.98
CA ASP A 203 -5.55 -15.96 -2.10
C ASP A 203 -6.37 -16.83 -1.13
N GLY A 204 -7.36 -16.21 -0.44
CA GLY A 204 -8.18 -16.86 0.58
C GLY A 204 -7.56 -16.97 1.96
N SER A 205 -6.32 -16.46 2.18
CA SER A 205 -5.68 -16.40 3.49
C SER A 205 -6.35 -15.34 4.38
N GLU A 206 -6.10 -15.41 5.69
CA GLU A 206 -6.60 -14.42 6.65
C GLU A 206 -6.06 -13.01 6.34
N THR A 207 -4.77 -12.90 6.03
CA THR A 207 -4.17 -11.62 5.65
C THR A 207 -4.74 -11.07 4.34
N SER A 208 -5.15 -11.93 3.40
CA SER A 208 -5.83 -11.47 2.18
C SER A 208 -7.24 -10.94 2.45
N ARG A 209 -7.95 -11.44 3.47
CA ARG A 209 -9.23 -10.87 3.91
C ARG A 209 -9.05 -9.47 4.49
N HIS A 210 -8.03 -9.27 5.34
CA HIS A 210 -7.68 -7.94 5.87
C HIS A 210 -7.29 -6.99 4.74
N ALA A 211 -6.48 -7.47 3.77
CA ALA A 211 -6.10 -6.70 2.61
C ALA A 211 -7.30 -6.30 1.73
N LEU A 212 -8.24 -7.23 1.52
CA LEU A 212 -9.47 -6.96 0.77
C LEU A 212 -10.33 -5.92 1.49
N ARG A 213 -10.49 -6.02 2.82
CA ARG A 213 -11.22 -5.02 3.60
C ARG A 213 -10.59 -3.63 3.45
N PHE A 214 -9.27 -3.53 3.59
CA PHE A 214 -8.55 -2.28 3.36
C PHE A 214 -8.75 -1.75 1.93
N ALA A 215 -8.71 -2.62 0.93
CA ALA A 215 -8.94 -2.24 -0.47
C ALA A 215 -10.35 -1.71 -0.73
N ILE A 216 -11.38 -2.31 -0.09
CA ILE A 216 -12.77 -1.85 -0.16
C ILE A 216 -12.89 -0.45 0.44
N ASP A 217 -12.38 -0.25 1.66
CA ASP A 217 -12.44 1.03 2.36
C ASP A 217 -11.72 2.13 1.56
N LEU A 218 -10.54 1.81 1.00
CA LEU A 218 -9.77 2.72 0.17
C LEU A 218 -10.49 3.06 -1.14
N ALA A 219 -11.08 2.07 -1.80
CA ALA A 219 -11.80 2.26 -3.06
C ALA A 219 -13.07 3.10 -2.85
N ALA A 220 -13.83 2.83 -1.79
CA ALA A 220 -14.99 3.62 -1.40
C ALA A 220 -14.61 5.08 -1.10
N LEU A 221 -13.55 5.29 -0.31
CA LEU A 221 -13.05 6.61 0.05
C LEU A 221 -12.68 7.46 -1.19
N HIS A 222 -12.09 6.81 -2.18
CA HIS A 222 -11.63 7.47 -3.40
C HIS A 222 -12.65 7.46 -4.55
N HIS A 223 -13.85 6.94 -4.36
CA HIS A 223 -14.84 6.73 -5.43
C HIS A 223 -14.21 6.04 -6.65
N ALA A 224 -13.37 5.02 -6.38
CA ALA A 224 -12.63 4.28 -7.41
C ALA A 224 -13.22 2.87 -7.59
N PRO A 225 -13.22 2.31 -8.81
CA PRO A 225 -13.57 0.91 -8.99
C PRO A 225 -12.57 0.01 -8.26
N LEU A 226 -13.06 -1.07 -7.69
CA LEU A 226 -12.24 -2.10 -7.05
C LEU A 226 -12.17 -3.34 -7.95
N GLN A 227 -10.96 -3.79 -8.25
CA GLN A 227 -10.72 -5.04 -8.93
C GLN A 227 -10.03 -6.03 -7.98
N VAL A 228 -10.67 -7.16 -7.71
CA VAL A 228 -10.11 -8.23 -6.86
C VAL A 228 -9.54 -9.32 -7.74
N MET A 229 -8.26 -9.63 -7.56
CA MET A 229 -7.54 -10.58 -8.39
C MET A 229 -7.04 -11.77 -7.57
N PHE A 230 -7.43 -12.97 -7.97
CA PHE A 230 -6.81 -14.22 -7.54
C PHE A 230 -5.95 -14.77 -8.67
N CYS A 231 -4.64 -14.64 -8.55
CA CYS A 231 -3.68 -15.21 -9.49
C CYS A 231 -3.22 -16.58 -8.96
N TRP A 232 -3.48 -17.65 -9.70
CA TRP A 232 -3.32 -19.01 -9.23
C TRP A 232 -2.51 -19.92 -10.18
N GLN A 233 -1.90 -20.94 -9.61
CA GLN A 233 -1.35 -22.10 -10.31
C GLN A 233 -1.92 -23.35 -9.66
N LEU A 234 -1.92 -24.51 -10.35
CA LEU A 234 -2.49 -25.76 -9.80
C LEU A 234 -1.94 -26.12 -8.39
N LYS A 235 -0.67 -25.83 -8.15
CA LYS A 235 -0.03 -26.07 -6.84
C LYS A 235 -0.59 -25.21 -5.70
N ASP A 236 -1.21 -24.08 -6.02
CA ASP A 236 -1.71 -23.09 -5.05
C ASP A 236 -3.16 -23.40 -4.63
N LEU A 237 -3.83 -24.32 -5.34
CA LEU A 237 -5.25 -24.68 -5.13
C LEU A 237 -5.47 -25.81 -4.10
N GLY A 238 -4.39 -26.34 -3.53
CA GLY A 238 -4.45 -27.50 -2.65
C GLY A 238 -4.87 -28.78 -3.35
N VAL A 239 -5.46 -29.72 -2.60
CA VAL A 239 -5.99 -30.96 -3.17
C VAL A 239 -7.31 -30.69 -3.88
N ILE A 240 -7.39 -31.06 -5.15
CA ILE A 240 -8.62 -30.95 -5.94
C ILE A 240 -9.32 -32.29 -5.90
N GLU A 241 -10.57 -32.30 -5.45
CA GLU A 241 -11.39 -33.52 -5.32
C GLU A 241 -11.49 -34.26 -6.65
N GLY A 242 -11.24 -35.56 -6.62
CA GLY A 242 -11.20 -36.43 -7.80
C GLY A 242 -9.86 -36.43 -8.55
N TYR A 243 -8.89 -35.62 -8.12
CA TYR A 243 -7.55 -35.52 -8.72
C TYR A 243 -6.42 -35.70 -7.69
N GLU A 244 -6.66 -36.40 -6.59
CA GLU A 244 -5.72 -36.56 -5.48
C GLU A 244 -4.40 -37.23 -5.94
N ASN A 245 -4.44 -38.03 -6.98
CA ASN A 245 -3.29 -38.76 -7.54
C ASN A 245 -3.02 -38.40 -9.02
N ALA A 246 -3.59 -37.32 -9.52
CA ALA A 246 -3.48 -36.92 -10.92
C ALA A 246 -3.38 -35.39 -11.05
N ILE A 247 -2.90 -34.91 -12.18
CA ILE A 247 -2.90 -33.49 -12.51
C ILE A 247 -4.30 -33.10 -12.98
N ALA A 248 -4.95 -32.18 -12.27
CA ALA A 248 -6.26 -31.68 -12.67
C ALA A 248 -6.18 -30.89 -13.99
N PRO A 249 -7.18 -30.97 -14.85
CA PRO A 249 -7.31 -30.09 -16.01
C PRO A 249 -7.39 -28.60 -15.57
N ILE A 250 -6.86 -27.70 -16.40
CA ILE A 250 -6.89 -26.25 -16.11
C ILE A 250 -8.32 -25.75 -15.88
N ALA A 251 -9.31 -26.24 -16.61
CA ALA A 251 -10.72 -25.87 -16.42
C ALA A 251 -11.22 -26.18 -15.00
N VAL A 252 -10.88 -27.36 -14.46
CA VAL A 252 -11.23 -27.74 -13.07
C VAL A 252 -10.51 -26.87 -12.07
N GLY A 253 -9.24 -26.54 -12.34
CA GLY A 253 -8.48 -25.59 -11.54
C GLY A 253 -9.10 -24.19 -11.55
N GLN A 254 -9.58 -23.73 -12.71
CA GLN A 254 -10.25 -22.44 -12.85
C GLN A 254 -11.55 -22.38 -12.01
N GLU A 255 -12.40 -23.38 -12.10
CA GLU A 255 -13.64 -23.48 -11.29
C GLU A 255 -13.33 -23.49 -9.77
N ARG A 256 -12.24 -24.15 -9.37
CA ARG A 256 -11.80 -24.15 -7.98
C ARG A 256 -11.29 -22.76 -7.54
N ALA A 257 -10.55 -22.08 -8.40
CA ALA A 257 -10.03 -20.75 -8.15
C ALA A 257 -11.15 -19.70 -8.04
N GLU A 258 -12.15 -19.78 -8.92
CA GLU A 258 -13.34 -18.91 -8.86
C GLU A 258 -14.10 -19.11 -7.54
N ARG A 259 -14.30 -20.35 -7.11
CA ARG A 259 -14.93 -20.62 -5.80
C ARG A 259 -14.14 -20.04 -4.62
N ILE A 260 -12.81 -20.14 -4.62
CA ILE A 260 -11.97 -19.54 -3.58
C ILE A 260 -12.13 -18.02 -3.56
N LEU A 261 -12.23 -17.41 -4.74
CA LEU A 261 -12.43 -15.97 -4.88
C LEU A 261 -13.81 -15.54 -4.37
N ASP A 262 -14.86 -16.28 -4.72
CA ASP A 262 -16.22 -16.03 -4.21
C ASP A 262 -16.28 -16.20 -2.69
N GLU A 263 -15.70 -17.28 -2.13
CA GLU A 263 -15.60 -17.49 -0.68
C GLU A 263 -14.84 -16.37 0.01
N LEU A 264 -13.80 -15.79 -0.63
CA LEU A 264 -13.06 -14.65 -0.11
C LEU A 264 -13.94 -13.41 -0.08
N LEU A 265 -14.65 -13.10 -1.16
CA LEU A 265 -15.57 -11.96 -1.23
C LEU A 265 -16.70 -12.06 -0.21
N ASP A 266 -17.31 -13.23 -0.09
CA ASP A 266 -18.38 -13.50 0.88
C ASP A 266 -17.90 -13.41 2.34
N SER A 267 -16.60 -13.64 2.59
CA SER A 267 -16.00 -13.58 3.93
C SER A 267 -15.74 -12.17 4.45
N VAL A 268 -15.84 -11.15 3.59
CA VAL A 268 -15.57 -9.76 3.95
C VAL A 268 -16.87 -8.97 3.94
N GLU A 269 -17.22 -8.44 5.11
CA GLU A 269 -18.37 -7.53 5.19
C GLU A 269 -18.09 -6.24 4.43
N ILE A 270 -18.93 -5.93 3.46
CA ILE A 270 -18.91 -4.65 2.77
C ILE A 270 -19.69 -3.66 3.63
N PRO A 271 -19.09 -2.54 4.10
CA PRO A 271 -19.81 -1.56 4.91
C PRO A 271 -21.02 -1.03 4.13
N THR A 272 -22.18 -0.99 4.77
CA THR A 272 -23.38 -0.38 4.18
C THR A 272 -23.36 1.14 4.26
N ALA A 273 -22.58 1.70 5.18
CA ALA A 273 -22.42 3.15 5.37
C ALA A 273 -21.12 3.65 4.74
N GLY A 274 -21.22 4.73 3.97
CA GLY A 274 -20.04 5.38 3.37
C GLY A 274 -19.56 4.75 2.05
N ILE A 275 -20.27 3.77 1.51
CA ILE A 275 -20.02 3.25 0.17
C ILE A 275 -20.86 4.03 -0.84
N PRO A 276 -20.26 4.51 -1.95
CA PRO A 276 -21.01 5.15 -3.04
C PRO A 276 -22.04 4.19 -3.65
N ASP A 277 -23.20 4.73 -4.08
CA ASP A 277 -24.25 3.92 -4.72
C ASP A 277 -23.80 3.24 -6.02
N ASP A 278 -22.80 3.79 -6.67
CA ASP A 278 -22.19 3.29 -7.92
C ASP A 278 -20.91 2.47 -7.69
N PHE A 279 -20.62 2.11 -6.45
CA PHE A 279 -19.43 1.33 -6.12
C PHE A 279 -19.48 -0.07 -6.76
N GLN A 280 -18.45 -0.39 -7.51
CA GLN A 280 -18.37 -1.66 -8.24
C GLN A 280 -17.16 -2.44 -7.77
N ILE A 281 -17.38 -3.74 -7.54
CA ILE A 281 -16.33 -4.72 -7.30
C ILE A 281 -16.33 -5.69 -8.49
N GLU A 282 -15.21 -5.72 -9.21
CA GLU A 282 -14.96 -6.74 -10.22
C GLU A 282 -14.01 -7.78 -9.66
N SER A 283 -14.29 -9.05 -9.87
CA SER A 283 -13.45 -10.14 -9.36
C SER A 283 -13.05 -11.08 -10.50
N HIS A 284 -11.75 -11.46 -10.52
CA HIS A 284 -11.21 -12.32 -11.57
C HIS A 284 -10.18 -13.31 -11.02
N ALA A 285 -10.31 -14.58 -11.40
CA ALA A 285 -9.32 -15.62 -11.15
C ALA A 285 -8.49 -15.85 -12.43
N PHE A 286 -7.16 -15.63 -12.33
CA PHE A 286 -6.25 -15.75 -13.47
C PHE A 286 -5.25 -16.89 -13.27
N HIS A 287 -5.14 -17.77 -14.27
CA HIS A 287 -4.11 -18.82 -14.29
C HIS A 287 -2.73 -18.26 -14.63
N ILE A 288 -2.12 -17.60 -13.66
CA ILE A 288 -0.78 -16.99 -13.73
C ILE A 288 -0.14 -17.00 -12.33
N SER A 289 1.18 -16.94 -12.23
CA SER A 289 1.79 -16.79 -10.91
C SER A 289 1.40 -15.44 -10.26
N ALA A 290 1.08 -15.45 -8.96
CA ALA A 290 0.57 -14.28 -8.24
C ALA A 290 1.45 -13.03 -8.41
N ALA A 291 2.77 -13.16 -8.25
CA ALA A 291 3.67 -12.03 -8.44
C ALA A 291 3.60 -11.44 -9.85
N LYS A 292 3.61 -12.27 -10.90
CA LYS A 292 3.53 -11.80 -12.29
C LYS A 292 2.22 -11.11 -12.60
N GLY A 293 1.09 -11.71 -12.18
CA GLY A 293 -0.24 -11.14 -12.43
C GLY A 293 -0.43 -9.80 -11.74
N LEU A 294 -0.10 -9.72 -10.44
CA LEU A 294 -0.28 -8.49 -9.66
C LEU A 294 0.71 -7.38 -10.06
N ILE A 295 1.96 -7.73 -10.43
CA ILE A 295 2.90 -6.74 -10.98
C ILE A 295 2.40 -6.22 -12.34
N ALA A 296 1.84 -7.07 -13.20
CA ALA A 296 1.23 -6.62 -14.45
C ALA A 296 0.03 -5.69 -14.18
N ALA A 297 -0.82 -6.02 -13.21
CA ALA A 297 -1.94 -5.18 -12.81
C ALA A 297 -1.51 -3.82 -12.27
N SER A 298 -0.36 -3.73 -11.58
CA SER A 298 0.14 -2.47 -11.04
C SER A 298 0.42 -1.39 -12.11
N ARG A 299 0.52 -1.75 -13.38
CA ARG A 299 0.74 -0.80 -14.48
C ARG A 299 -0.49 0.05 -14.80
N TYR A 300 -1.68 -0.53 -14.64
CA TYR A 300 -2.94 0.17 -14.88
C TYR A 300 -3.65 0.56 -13.58
N ALA A 301 -3.28 -0.06 -12.46
CA ALA A 301 -3.86 0.24 -11.16
C ALA A 301 -3.44 1.63 -10.66
N ARG A 302 -4.33 2.28 -9.92
CA ARG A 302 -3.99 3.45 -9.11
C ARG A 302 -3.22 3.05 -7.85
N HIS A 303 -3.63 1.91 -7.26
CA HIS A 303 -3.12 1.41 -6.00
C HIS A 303 -3.28 -0.12 -5.98
N LEU A 304 -2.28 -0.81 -5.47
CA LEU A 304 -2.31 -2.27 -5.28
C LEU A 304 -2.28 -2.59 -3.79
N VAL A 305 -3.24 -3.38 -3.32
CA VAL A 305 -3.33 -3.81 -1.92
C VAL A 305 -3.15 -5.31 -1.83
N VAL A 306 -2.23 -5.76 -0.97
CA VAL A 306 -1.92 -7.18 -0.79
C VAL A 306 -1.70 -7.50 0.68
N GLY A 307 -1.96 -8.74 1.07
CA GLY A 307 -1.58 -9.24 2.40
C GLY A 307 -0.06 -9.38 2.51
N SER A 308 0.47 -9.23 3.69
CA SER A 308 1.91 -9.45 3.96
C SER A 308 2.33 -10.90 3.71
N ARG A 309 1.40 -11.85 3.80
CA ARG A 309 1.60 -13.30 3.64
C ARG A 309 0.46 -13.92 2.86
N GLY A 310 0.65 -15.15 2.40
CA GLY A 310 -0.36 -15.98 1.77
C GLY A 310 -0.52 -17.31 2.52
N LEU A 311 -1.28 -18.25 1.93
CA LEU A 311 -1.61 -19.56 2.50
C LEU A 311 -0.40 -20.42 2.93
N SER A 312 0.77 -20.20 2.36
CA SER A 312 1.99 -20.99 2.64
C SER A 312 2.91 -20.38 3.71
N GLY A 313 2.53 -19.26 4.31
CA GLY A 313 3.36 -18.54 5.29
C GLY A 313 3.44 -19.26 6.63
N LEU A 314 4.58 -19.89 6.94
CA LEU A 314 4.80 -20.65 8.17
C LEU A 314 5.31 -19.80 9.35
N ASP A 315 5.93 -18.65 9.09
CA ASP A 315 6.51 -17.78 10.12
C ASP A 315 5.85 -16.40 10.14
N ALA A 316 5.42 -16.01 11.35
CA ALA A 316 4.69 -14.75 11.58
C ALA A 316 5.54 -13.47 11.33
N HIS A 317 6.85 -13.59 11.12
CA HIS A 317 7.78 -12.47 11.09
C HIS A 317 8.38 -12.19 9.70
N PHE A 318 7.99 -12.93 8.65
CA PHE A 318 8.57 -12.75 7.32
C PHE A 318 7.53 -12.29 6.29
N LEU A 319 7.92 -11.35 5.44
CA LEU A 319 7.15 -10.94 4.27
C LEU A 319 7.09 -12.09 3.25
N GLY A 320 5.90 -12.43 2.78
CA GLY A 320 5.69 -13.45 1.77
C GLY A 320 6.44 -13.16 0.47
N SER A 321 6.87 -14.19 -0.23
CA SER A 321 7.65 -14.06 -1.48
C SER A 321 6.92 -13.27 -2.57
N VAL A 322 5.59 -13.36 -2.63
CA VAL A 322 4.75 -12.58 -3.57
C VAL A 322 4.74 -11.11 -3.16
N SER A 323 4.44 -10.82 -1.92
CA SER A 323 4.37 -9.45 -1.39
C SER A 323 5.73 -8.75 -1.49
N LYS A 324 6.82 -9.46 -1.23
CA LYS A 324 8.18 -8.97 -1.43
C LYS A 324 8.46 -8.61 -2.90
N GLN A 325 8.05 -9.43 -3.86
CA GLN A 325 8.19 -9.12 -5.28
C GLN A 325 7.33 -7.91 -5.69
N ILE A 326 6.09 -7.82 -5.19
CA ILE A 326 5.20 -6.71 -5.48
C ILE A 326 5.79 -5.39 -4.95
N VAL A 327 6.22 -5.36 -3.70
CA VAL A 327 6.86 -4.19 -3.09
C VAL A 327 8.08 -3.74 -3.91
N ASN A 328 8.84 -4.69 -4.46
CA ASN A 328 10.01 -4.40 -5.28
C ASN A 328 9.70 -3.93 -6.70
N PHE A 329 8.67 -4.48 -7.35
CA PHE A 329 8.50 -4.37 -8.81
C PHE A 329 7.19 -3.73 -9.25
N ALA A 330 6.23 -3.47 -8.36
CA ALA A 330 4.99 -2.82 -8.75
C ALA A 330 5.23 -1.40 -9.29
N ASP A 331 4.42 -1.01 -10.28
CA ASP A 331 4.51 0.29 -10.95
C ASP A 331 3.57 1.36 -10.37
N CYS A 332 2.73 1.00 -9.40
CA CYS A 332 1.87 1.93 -8.65
C CYS A 332 2.21 1.95 -7.15
N THR A 333 1.50 2.76 -6.39
CA THR A 333 1.50 2.72 -4.93
C THR A 333 1.03 1.35 -4.43
N VAL A 334 1.69 0.82 -3.41
CA VAL A 334 1.39 -0.51 -2.84
C VAL A 334 1.11 -0.37 -1.36
N THR A 335 0.04 -1.00 -0.88
CA THR A 335 -0.16 -1.24 0.56
C THR A 335 -0.01 -2.72 0.86
N VAL A 336 0.81 -3.02 1.86
CA VAL A 336 0.95 -4.34 2.46
C VAL A 336 0.20 -4.34 3.78
N VAL A 337 -0.75 -5.26 3.93
CA VAL A 337 -1.60 -5.40 5.12
C VAL A 337 -1.20 -6.65 5.89
N HIS A 338 -1.13 -6.52 7.22
CA HIS A 338 -0.66 -7.57 8.14
C HIS A 338 -1.80 -8.29 8.86
#